data_c703b82af286ffcdfaf3aafc4f00272b
#
_entry.id   c703b82af286ffcdfaf3aafc4f00272b
#
_cell.length_a   1.000
_cell.length_b   1.000
_cell.length_c   1.000
_cell.angle_alpha   90.00
_cell.angle_beta   90.00
_cell.angle_gamma   90.00
#
_symmetry.space_group_name_H-M   'P 1'
#
loop_
_entity.id
_entity.type
_entity.pdbx_description
1 polymer ?
#
loop_
_entity_poly.entity_id
_entity_poly.type
_entity_poly.pdbx_seq_one_letter_code
_entity_poly.pdbx_strand_id
1 'polypeptide(L)'
;MKKLIGIIVVLVLLGPAVGLVSVATLMSPASISCGSISLAVGSVPDSLTAQTRDGHSITLNKNQLTHAATIATIGAQTPGVGREGALIALMAALTESTLRMLANTSAYPESGNYPNDGLGSDHDSLGLFQMRSASGWGTVAELMNPDYQARAFFGGLSGPNAGSPRGLLDIPGWQLLDPGEAAQAVEVSAYPDRYQNFQPVAESILSALTRPQSASAAGFDQKVPETSQVAFPLPAGTYTKTDSFGMRTDPYSGESRFHAGSDLAAPAGTPILAVADGIVSFAGQRGTYGGLIVVDHTVGGQRVASYYAHMYDAGILVTEGDSVAAGQHIGDVGSAGKSTGPHLHLEIHPGGADHPAVNAEEWLAENGATGVAGAAVATAGCTPERTV
;
A
#
# COMPACT_ATOMS: atom_id res chain seq x y z
N MET A 1 2.86 -73.65 -14.89
CA MET A 1 1.83 -74.40 -15.62
C MET A 1 0.56 -74.45 -14.82
N LYS A 2 -0.57 -74.25 -15.50
CA LYS A 2 -1.97 -74.37 -15.11
C LYS A 2 -2.55 -73.27 -14.18
N LYS A 3 -3.31 -72.39 -14.82
CA LYS A 3 -4.26 -71.43 -14.32
C LYS A 3 -5.48 -72.13 -13.72
N LEU A 4 -5.98 -71.70 -12.60
CA LEU A 4 -7.36 -72.01 -12.16
C LEU A 4 -8.16 -70.71 -12.12
N ILE A 5 -9.22 -70.66 -12.93
CA ILE A 5 -10.21 -69.61 -12.99
C ILE A 5 -11.30 -69.99 -12.04
N GLY A 6 -11.56 -69.18 -11.03
CA GLY A 6 -12.73 -69.33 -10.14
C GLY A 6 -13.84 -68.41 -10.60
N ILE A 7 -14.96 -68.98 -11.02
CA ILE A 7 -16.19 -68.31 -11.35
C ILE A 7 -16.96 -68.07 -10.05
N ILE A 8 -17.25 -66.81 -9.73
CA ILE A 8 -18.18 -66.43 -8.65
C ILE A 8 -19.54 -66.06 -9.29
N VAL A 9 -20.54 -66.83 -9.01
CA VAL A 9 -21.93 -66.57 -9.39
C VAL A 9 -22.50 -65.60 -8.36
N VAL A 10 -22.96 -64.42 -8.81
CA VAL A 10 -23.70 -63.48 -7.99
C VAL A 10 -25.19 -63.63 -8.22
N LEU A 11 -25.89 -64.05 -7.18
CA LEU A 11 -27.37 -64.12 -7.15
C LEU A 11 -27.94 -62.72 -7.01
N VAL A 12 -28.71 -62.23 -7.99
CA VAL A 12 -29.43 -60.96 -7.92
C VAL A 12 -30.82 -61.25 -7.26
N LEU A 13 -31.00 -60.68 -6.09
CA LEU A 13 -32.34 -60.59 -5.46
C LEU A 13 -32.92 -59.21 -5.79
N LEU A 14 -33.99 -59.20 -6.58
CA LEU A 14 -34.81 -58.01 -6.87
C LEU A 14 -35.81 -57.79 -5.73
N GLY A 15 -35.68 -56.60 -5.06
CA GLY A 15 -36.69 -56.03 -4.18
C GLY A 15 -36.96 -54.60 -4.51
N PRO A 16 -38.17 -54.06 -4.50
CA PRO A 16 -38.46 -52.71 -4.89
C PRO A 16 -38.16 -51.74 -3.75
N ALA A 17 -37.15 -50.88 -3.90
CA ALA A 17 -36.88 -49.76 -3.01
C ALA A 17 -37.10 -48.45 -3.74
N VAL A 18 -38.02 -47.68 -3.16
CA VAL A 18 -38.41 -46.30 -3.53
C VAL A 18 -37.19 -45.39 -3.53
N GLY A 19 -36.96 -44.74 -4.66
CA GLY A 19 -35.84 -43.86 -4.85
C GLY A 19 -35.97 -42.55 -4.07
N LEU A 20 -35.00 -42.28 -3.20
CA LEU A 20 -34.63 -40.94 -2.77
C LEU A 20 -33.42 -40.54 -3.59
N VAL A 21 -33.64 -39.70 -4.60
CA VAL A 21 -32.55 -39.05 -5.36
C VAL A 21 -32.00 -37.93 -4.49
N SER A 22 -30.96 -38.22 -3.75
CA SER A 22 -30.15 -37.19 -3.12
C SER A 22 -29.22 -36.57 -4.19
N VAL A 23 -29.58 -35.41 -4.68
CA VAL A 23 -28.67 -34.59 -5.49
C VAL A 23 -27.60 -34.05 -4.54
N ALA A 24 -26.47 -34.75 -4.45
CA ALA A 24 -25.27 -34.21 -3.86
C ALA A 24 -24.68 -33.19 -4.87
N THR A 25 -25.00 -31.94 -4.67
CA THR A 25 -24.23 -30.86 -5.30
C THR A 25 -22.80 -30.92 -4.76
N LEU A 26 -21.89 -31.43 -5.59
CA LEU A 26 -20.47 -31.28 -5.39
C LEU A 26 -20.16 -29.78 -5.46
N MET A 27 -20.21 -29.11 -4.32
CA MET A 27 -19.55 -27.81 -4.19
C MET A 27 -18.07 -28.08 -4.24
N SER A 28 -17.45 -27.77 -5.37
CA SER A 28 -16.00 -27.62 -5.45
C SER A 28 -15.58 -26.63 -4.35
N PRO A 29 -14.55 -26.93 -3.54
CA PRO A 29 -14.00 -25.92 -2.66
C PRO A 29 -13.54 -24.77 -3.55
N ALA A 30 -14.18 -23.62 -3.42
CA ALA A 30 -13.65 -22.39 -3.99
C ALA A 30 -12.23 -22.24 -3.43
N SER A 31 -11.24 -22.42 -4.28
CA SER A 31 -9.89 -22.02 -3.98
C SER A 31 -9.94 -20.52 -3.69
N ILE A 32 -9.88 -20.17 -2.40
CA ILE A 32 -9.62 -18.81 -1.97
C ILE A 32 -8.20 -18.53 -2.44
N SER A 33 -8.09 -17.99 -3.65
CA SER A 33 -6.88 -17.33 -4.10
C SER A 33 -6.72 -16.15 -3.15
N CYS A 34 -5.66 -16.14 -2.34
CA CYS A 34 -5.16 -14.92 -1.74
C CYS A 34 -4.83 -13.99 -2.90
N GLY A 35 -5.81 -13.20 -3.32
CA GLY A 35 -5.63 -12.17 -4.31
C GLY A 35 -4.69 -11.13 -3.72
N SER A 36 -3.47 -11.04 -4.26
CA SER A 36 -2.71 -9.82 -4.17
C SER A 36 -3.65 -8.67 -4.52
N ILE A 37 -3.80 -7.69 -3.62
CA ILE A 37 -4.60 -6.50 -3.86
C ILE A 37 -4.02 -5.85 -5.12
N SER A 38 -4.68 -6.02 -6.25
CA SER A 38 -4.26 -5.40 -7.49
C SER A 38 -4.65 -3.92 -7.39
N LEU A 39 -3.68 -3.04 -7.48
CA LEU A 39 -3.88 -1.60 -7.62
C LEU A 39 -4.74 -1.37 -8.87
N ALA A 40 -6.06 -1.26 -8.69
CA ALA A 40 -6.98 -1.02 -9.81
C ALA A 40 -6.97 0.47 -10.14
N VAL A 41 -6.43 0.81 -11.29
CA VAL A 41 -6.42 2.19 -11.80
C VAL A 41 -7.76 2.49 -12.44
N GLY A 42 -8.47 3.50 -11.92
CA GLY A 42 -9.75 3.99 -12.42
C GLY A 42 -9.59 5.03 -13.53
N SER A 43 -10.55 5.94 -13.64
CA SER A 43 -10.47 7.03 -14.62
C SER A 43 -9.45 8.09 -14.24
N VAL A 44 -8.78 8.63 -15.26
CA VAL A 44 -7.85 9.73 -15.10
C VAL A 44 -8.61 11.06 -14.99
N PRO A 45 -8.46 11.85 -13.90
CA PRO A 45 -9.07 13.16 -13.79
C PRO A 45 -8.46 14.15 -14.81
N ASP A 46 -9.19 15.21 -15.13
CA ASP A 46 -8.72 16.24 -16.08
C ASP A 46 -7.59 17.10 -15.48
N SER A 47 -7.59 17.28 -14.16
CA SER A 47 -6.52 17.96 -13.43
C SER A 47 -6.51 17.52 -11.96
N LEU A 48 -5.35 17.68 -11.33
CA LEU A 48 -5.15 17.47 -9.88
C LEU A 48 -4.23 18.55 -9.33
N THR A 49 -4.65 19.21 -8.26
CA THR A 49 -3.81 20.15 -7.51
C THR A 49 -3.46 19.53 -6.17
N ALA A 50 -2.17 19.50 -5.83
CA ALA A 50 -1.66 18.99 -4.57
C ALA A 50 -0.50 19.85 -4.08
N GLN A 51 -0.11 19.71 -2.82
CA GLN A 51 1.01 20.41 -2.23
C GLN A 51 2.19 19.49 -2.03
N THR A 52 3.38 19.97 -2.33
CA THR A 52 4.65 19.34 -1.97
C THR A 52 4.90 19.45 -0.47
N ARG A 53 5.84 18.68 0.06
CA ARG A 53 6.18 18.69 1.50
C ARG A 53 6.64 20.09 1.98
N ASP A 54 7.32 20.87 1.14
CA ASP A 54 7.76 22.24 1.41
C ASP A 54 6.66 23.30 1.21
N GLY A 55 5.40 22.87 0.94
CA GLY A 55 4.22 23.71 0.87
C GLY A 55 3.96 24.37 -0.49
N HIS A 56 4.73 24.04 -1.55
CA HIS A 56 4.45 24.55 -2.89
C HIS A 56 3.26 23.82 -3.52
N SER A 57 2.34 24.59 -4.08
CA SER A 57 1.19 24.01 -4.82
C SER A 57 1.59 23.67 -6.25
N ILE A 58 1.30 22.46 -6.68
CA ILE A 58 1.50 21.98 -8.05
C ILE A 58 0.17 21.54 -8.65
N THR A 59 -0.09 21.94 -9.90
CA THR A 59 -1.26 21.48 -10.65
C THR A 59 -0.80 20.63 -11.83
N LEU A 60 -1.26 19.40 -11.87
CA LEU A 60 -1.00 18.43 -12.94
C LEU A 60 -2.19 18.43 -13.90
N ASN A 61 -1.90 18.39 -15.19
CA ASN A 61 -2.92 18.26 -16.24
C ASN A 61 -3.21 16.80 -16.57
N LYS A 62 -4.19 16.57 -17.46
CA LYS A 62 -4.64 15.24 -17.86
C LYS A 62 -3.53 14.36 -18.45
N ASN A 63 -2.61 14.94 -19.25
CA ASN A 63 -1.51 14.16 -19.84
C ASN A 63 -0.56 13.64 -18.77
N GLN A 64 -0.16 14.50 -17.84
CA GLN A 64 0.69 14.13 -16.69
C GLN A 64 0.02 13.05 -15.82
N LEU A 65 -1.28 13.18 -15.57
CA LEU A 65 -2.07 12.19 -14.83
C LEU A 65 -2.27 10.88 -15.62
N THR A 66 -2.29 10.93 -16.95
CA THR A 66 -2.29 9.73 -17.80
C THR A 66 -0.97 8.98 -17.69
N HIS A 67 0.16 9.68 -17.67
CA HIS A 67 1.46 9.06 -17.43
C HIS A 67 1.53 8.46 -16.01
N ALA A 68 1.01 9.15 -15.02
CA ALA A 68 0.89 8.61 -13.66
C ALA A 68 0.05 7.33 -13.62
N ALA A 69 -1.07 7.30 -14.34
CA ALA A 69 -1.92 6.11 -14.44
C ALA A 69 -1.20 4.95 -15.13
N THR A 70 -0.36 5.22 -16.14
CA THR A 70 0.50 4.22 -16.77
C THR A 70 1.49 3.63 -15.76
N ILE A 71 2.20 4.47 -15.01
CA ILE A 71 3.13 4.03 -13.96
C ILE A 71 2.42 3.15 -12.92
N ALA A 72 1.27 3.60 -12.41
CA ALA A 72 0.49 2.87 -11.41
C ALA A 72 -0.02 1.52 -11.97
N THR A 73 -0.49 1.49 -13.22
CA THR A 73 -0.97 0.26 -13.88
C THR A 73 0.17 -0.75 -14.06
N ILE A 74 1.33 -0.32 -14.55
CA ILE A 74 2.50 -1.20 -14.70
C ILE A 74 2.97 -1.68 -13.33
N GLY A 75 2.98 -0.82 -12.30
CA GLY A 75 3.28 -1.21 -10.93
C GLY A 75 2.34 -2.29 -10.41
N ALA A 76 1.03 -2.14 -10.64
CA ALA A 76 0.02 -3.13 -10.28
C ALA A 76 0.23 -4.50 -10.97
N GLN A 77 0.71 -4.49 -12.20
CA GLN A 77 0.95 -5.69 -13.01
C GLN A 77 2.31 -6.34 -12.74
N THR A 78 3.23 -5.64 -12.07
CA THR A 78 4.59 -6.13 -11.80
C THR A 78 4.65 -6.78 -10.41
N PRO A 79 4.84 -8.11 -10.33
CA PRO A 79 4.90 -8.80 -9.04
C PRO A 79 5.97 -8.21 -8.12
N GLY A 80 5.61 -7.94 -6.88
CA GLY A 80 6.51 -7.39 -5.86
C GLY A 80 6.61 -5.87 -5.81
N VAL A 81 6.02 -5.13 -6.77
CA VAL A 81 6.00 -3.65 -6.77
C VAL A 81 4.91 -3.11 -5.86
N GLY A 82 3.65 -3.51 -6.08
CA GLY A 82 2.51 -3.05 -5.31
C GLY A 82 2.30 -1.52 -5.31
N ARG A 83 1.49 -1.04 -4.35
CA ARG A 83 1.19 0.39 -4.20
C ARG A 83 2.43 1.21 -3.81
N GLU A 84 3.27 0.65 -2.95
CA GLU A 84 4.49 1.31 -2.47
C GLU A 84 5.50 1.56 -3.60
N GLY A 85 5.77 0.55 -4.43
CA GLY A 85 6.65 0.73 -5.58
C GLY A 85 6.08 1.72 -6.60
N ALA A 86 4.75 1.75 -6.79
CA ALA A 86 4.10 2.74 -7.63
C ALA A 86 4.24 4.17 -7.06
N LEU A 87 4.14 4.33 -5.72
CA LEU A 87 4.38 5.59 -5.02
C LEU A 87 5.80 6.10 -5.29
N ILE A 88 6.80 5.24 -5.08
CA ILE A 88 8.22 5.56 -5.30
C ILE A 88 8.48 5.98 -6.75
N ALA A 89 7.92 5.26 -7.73
CA ALA A 89 8.05 5.60 -9.14
C ALA A 89 7.41 6.95 -9.49
N LEU A 90 6.25 7.25 -8.91
CA LEU A 90 5.61 8.56 -9.09
C LEU A 90 6.44 9.69 -8.49
N MET A 91 7.02 9.49 -7.30
CA MET A 91 7.93 10.47 -6.68
C MET A 91 9.14 10.73 -7.58
N ALA A 92 9.74 9.70 -8.16
CA ALA A 92 10.85 9.82 -9.10
C ALA A 92 10.43 10.60 -10.36
N ALA A 93 9.37 10.20 -11.05
CA ALA A 93 8.91 10.86 -12.27
C ALA A 93 8.44 12.31 -12.04
N LEU A 94 7.86 12.61 -10.88
CA LEU A 94 7.53 13.99 -10.46
C LEU A 94 8.80 14.84 -10.31
N THR A 95 9.84 14.30 -9.69
CA THR A 95 11.10 14.97 -9.45
C THR A 95 11.85 15.22 -10.76
N GLU A 96 11.93 14.22 -11.63
CA GLU A 96 12.77 14.28 -12.85
C GLU A 96 12.13 15.11 -13.97
N SER A 97 10.84 14.97 -14.20
CA SER A 97 10.14 15.61 -15.33
C SER A 97 8.83 16.31 -14.98
N THR A 98 8.39 16.22 -13.73
CA THR A 98 7.01 16.55 -13.33
C THR A 98 5.99 15.74 -14.14
N LEU A 99 6.24 14.43 -14.28
CA LEU A 99 5.40 13.49 -15.06
C LEU A 99 5.24 13.89 -16.54
N ARG A 100 6.22 14.56 -17.15
CA ARG A 100 6.20 14.91 -18.56
C ARG A 100 7.10 13.97 -19.36
N MET A 101 6.60 13.47 -20.48
CA MET A 101 7.39 12.74 -21.45
C MET A 101 8.24 13.73 -22.24
N LEU A 102 9.48 13.97 -21.80
CA LEU A 102 10.38 14.96 -22.40
C LEU A 102 11.25 14.34 -23.50
N ALA A 103 11.20 14.94 -24.71
CA ALA A 103 12.16 14.67 -25.76
C ALA A 103 13.43 15.51 -25.57
N ASN A 104 14.57 15.05 -26.08
CA ASN A 104 15.83 15.78 -26.06
C ASN A 104 16.43 15.82 -27.47
N THR A 105 15.95 16.75 -28.29
CA THR A 105 16.36 16.87 -29.69
C THR A 105 17.78 17.40 -29.89
N SER A 106 18.39 17.92 -28.83
CA SER A 106 19.80 18.34 -28.86
C SER A 106 20.74 17.13 -28.82
N ALA A 107 20.41 16.11 -28.02
CA ALA A 107 21.18 14.88 -27.92
C ALA A 107 20.73 13.84 -28.94
N TYR A 108 19.41 13.73 -29.14
CA TYR A 108 18.77 12.76 -30.04
C TYR A 108 17.70 13.46 -30.87
N PRO A 109 18.05 14.00 -32.08
CA PRO A 109 17.09 14.72 -32.92
C PRO A 109 15.81 13.93 -33.21
N GLU A 110 15.92 12.60 -33.37
CA GLU A 110 14.81 11.71 -33.60
C GLU A 110 13.81 11.60 -32.44
N SER A 111 14.21 11.94 -31.21
CA SER A 111 13.32 11.89 -30.04
C SER A 111 12.10 12.80 -30.21
N GLY A 112 12.24 13.91 -30.94
CA GLY A 112 11.13 14.81 -31.24
C GLY A 112 10.05 14.22 -32.16
N ASN A 113 10.30 13.08 -32.83
CA ASN A 113 9.33 12.40 -33.68
C ASN A 113 8.37 11.49 -32.88
N TYR A 114 8.65 11.24 -31.61
CA TYR A 114 7.78 10.46 -30.73
C TYR A 114 6.80 11.37 -30.00
N PRO A 115 5.64 10.84 -29.54
CA PRO A 115 4.74 11.58 -28.66
C PRO A 115 5.50 12.11 -27.44
N ASN A 116 5.42 13.42 -27.18
CA ASN A 116 6.12 14.07 -26.08
C ASN A 116 5.35 15.28 -25.55
N ASP A 117 5.64 15.69 -24.34
CA ASP A 117 5.04 16.84 -23.62
C ASP A 117 5.97 18.06 -23.61
N GLY A 118 6.98 18.07 -24.47
CA GLY A 118 7.94 19.15 -24.60
C GLY A 118 9.38 18.68 -24.65
N LEU A 119 10.31 19.64 -24.60
CA LEU A 119 11.74 19.37 -24.71
C LEU A 119 12.42 19.45 -23.34
N GLY A 120 13.28 18.48 -23.06
CA GLY A 120 14.28 18.51 -22.01
C GLY A 120 15.64 18.94 -22.56
N SER A 121 16.58 19.28 -21.68
CA SER A 121 17.92 19.71 -22.04
C SER A 121 19.00 19.19 -21.09
N ASP A 122 18.64 18.29 -20.18
CA ASP A 122 19.62 17.73 -19.23
C ASP A 122 20.38 16.57 -19.89
N HIS A 123 21.65 16.83 -20.22
CA HIS A 123 22.55 15.89 -20.86
C HIS A 123 21.89 15.19 -22.10
N ASP A 124 21.72 13.88 -22.03
CA ASP A 124 21.06 13.01 -23.02
C ASP A 124 19.82 12.32 -22.43
N SER A 125 19.23 12.91 -21.40
CA SER A 125 18.08 12.36 -20.66
C SER A 125 16.78 12.43 -21.47
N LEU A 126 15.93 11.40 -21.34
CA LEU A 126 14.67 11.24 -22.07
C LEU A 126 13.52 10.80 -21.15
N GLY A 127 12.33 11.27 -21.43
CA GLY A 127 11.06 10.78 -20.93
C GLY A 127 10.74 11.15 -19.49
N LEU A 128 9.93 10.31 -18.84
CA LEU A 128 9.34 10.55 -17.51
C LEU A 128 10.37 10.55 -16.39
N PHE A 129 11.31 9.60 -16.42
CA PHE A 129 12.34 9.39 -15.41
C PHE A 129 13.70 9.95 -15.83
N GLN A 130 13.76 10.70 -16.92
CA GLN A 130 15.01 11.28 -17.47
C GLN A 130 16.13 10.24 -17.63
N MET A 131 15.72 9.04 -18.12
CA MET A 131 16.63 7.93 -18.38
C MET A 131 17.55 8.20 -19.57
N ARG A 132 18.78 7.68 -19.50
CA ARG A 132 19.82 7.93 -20.50
C ARG A 132 20.13 6.69 -21.30
N SER A 133 20.03 6.81 -22.64
CA SER A 133 20.37 5.72 -23.56
C SER A 133 21.86 5.32 -23.45
N ALA A 134 22.74 6.30 -23.32
CA ALA A 134 24.16 6.07 -23.14
C ALA A 134 24.50 5.32 -21.82
N SER A 135 23.62 5.34 -20.85
CA SER A 135 23.77 4.61 -19.57
C SER A 135 23.11 3.21 -19.59
N GLY A 136 22.62 2.77 -20.75
CA GLY A 136 22.06 1.42 -20.91
C GLY A 136 20.61 1.26 -20.50
N TRP A 137 19.86 2.35 -20.28
CA TRP A 137 18.46 2.27 -19.93
C TRP A 137 17.54 1.83 -21.08
N GLY A 138 17.99 1.95 -22.32
CA GLY A 138 17.25 1.54 -23.52
C GLY A 138 17.61 2.38 -24.74
N THR A 139 17.02 2.06 -25.87
CA THR A 139 17.09 2.87 -27.11
C THR A 139 16.24 4.12 -26.98
N VAL A 140 16.47 5.14 -27.83
CA VAL A 140 15.64 6.35 -27.89
C VAL A 140 14.15 6.02 -28.04
N ALA A 141 13.82 5.08 -28.93
CA ALA A 141 12.44 4.64 -29.16
C ALA A 141 11.79 4.04 -27.92
N GLU A 142 12.53 3.23 -27.17
CA GLU A 142 12.07 2.63 -25.91
C GLU A 142 11.93 3.69 -24.81
N LEU A 143 12.90 4.61 -24.69
CA LEU A 143 12.87 5.68 -23.69
C LEU A 143 11.83 6.77 -24.00
N MET A 144 11.29 6.83 -25.22
CA MET A 144 10.14 7.67 -25.56
C MET A 144 8.80 6.93 -25.44
N ASN A 145 8.78 5.76 -24.73
CA ASN A 145 7.59 4.99 -24.43
C ASN A 145 7.37 4.95 -22.89
N PRO A 146 6.26 5.50 -22.38
CA PRO A 146 5.99 5.57 -20.92
C PRO A 146 5.89 4.19 -20.27
N ASP A 147 5.32 3.18 -20.97
CA ASP A 147 5.22 1.80 -20.47
C ASP A 147 6.60 1.18 -20.29
N TYR A 148 7.48 1.37 -21.27
CA TYR A 148 8.85 0.89 -21.19
C TYR A 148 9.59 1.51 -20.01
N GLN A 149 9.51 2.84 -19.85
CA GLN A 149 10.19 3.54 -18.76
C GLN A 149 9.69 3.08 -17.40
N ALA A 150 8.39 2.90 -17.23
CA ALA A 150 7.85 2.38 -15.97
C ALA A 150 8.38 0.96 -15.66
N ARG A 151 8.42 0.07 -16.67
CA ARG A 151 8.99 -1.28 -16.50
C ARG A 151 10.49 -1.24 -16.22
N ALA A 152 11.23 -0.35 -16.85
CA ALA A 152 12.66 -0.18 -16.62
C ALA A 152 12.94 0.36 -15.20
N PHE A 153 12.14 1.32 -14.73
CA PHE A 153 12.23 1.83 -13.36
C PHE A 153 11.96 0.74 -12.32
N PHE A 154 10.94 -0.10 -12.54
CA PHE A 154 10.67 -1.21 -11.62
C PHE A 154 11.74 -2.31 -11.70
N GLY A 155 12.30 -2.58 -12.87
CA GLY A 155 13.38 -3.55 -13.05
C GLY A 155 12.99 -4.99 -12.72
N GLY A 156 13.87 -5.70 -12.03
CA GLY A 156 13.70 -7.11 -11.66
C GLY A 156 13.93 -8.07 -12.82
N LEU A 157 13.70 -9.37 -12.58
CA LEU A 157 13.97 -10.45 -13.54
C LEU A 157 13.20 -10.34 -14.86
N SER A 158 12.01 -9.71 -14.82
CA SER A 158 11.16 -9.46 -15.99
C SER A 158 11.28 -8.05 -16.55
N GLY A 159 12.11 -7.21 -15.94
CA GLY A 159 12.36 -5.84 -16.40
C GLY A 159 13.21 -5.82 -17.67
N PRO A 160 13.06 -4.79 -18.51
CA PRO A 160 13.75 -4.72 -19.81
C PRO A 160 15.27 -4.55 -19.68
N ASN A 161 15.74 -4.01 -18.56
CA ASN A 161 17.15 -3.74 -18.27
C ASN A 161 17.90 -4.93 -17.63
N ALA A 162 17.21 -6.05 -17.36
CA ALA A 162 17.81 -7.28 -16.82
C ALA A 162 18.76 -7.03 -15.61
N GLY A 163 18.38 -6.08 -14.74
CA GLY A 163 19.11 -5.67 -13.54
C GLY A 163 20.29 -4.70 -13.77
N SER A 164 20.51 -4.22 -15.00
CA SER A 164 21.56 -3.23 -15.30
C SER A 164 21.16 -2.29 -16.44
N PRO A 165 20.86 -1.03 -16.16
CA PRO A 165 20.83 -0.38 -14.83
C PRO A 165 19.83 -1.04 -13.86
N ARG A 166 20.06 -0.90 -12.56
CA ARG A 166 19.19 -1.49 -11.55
C ARG A 166 17.87 -0.71 -11.46
N GLY A 167 16.75 -1.43 -11.53
CA GLY A 167 15.46 -0.90 -11.16
C GLY A 167 15.14 -1.13 -9.67
N LEU A 168 13.94 -0.75 -9.25
CA LEU A 168 13.51 -0.81 -7.85
C LEU A 168 13.59 -2.23 -7.26
N LEU A 169 13.12 -3.24 -8.01
CA LEU A 169 13.14 -4.64 -7.58
C LEU A 169 14.55 -5.25 -7.53
N ASP A 170 15.55 -4.60 -8.11
CA ASP A 170 16.93 -5.01 -8.09
C ASP A 170 17.70 -4.46 -6.87
N ILE A 171 17.02 -3.67 -6.03
CA ILE A 171 17.56 -3.08 -4.80
C ILE A 171 17.14 -3.94 -3.61
N PRO A 172 18.08 -4.69 -2.97
CA PRO A 172 17.73 -5.53 -1.84
C PRO A 172 17.13 -4.70 -0.70
N GLY A 173 15.95 -5.11 -0.21
CA GLY A 173 15.31 -4.46 0.94
C GLY A 173 14.75 -3.06 0.65
N TRP A 174 14.45 -2.72 -0.59
CA TRP A 174 13.91 -1.42 -0.98
C TRP A 174 12.62 -1.06 -0.21
N GLN A 175 11.81 -2.05 0.18
CA GLN A 175 10.60 -1.86 0.98
C GLN A 175 10.87 -1.35 2.41
N LEU A 176 12.12 -1.46 2.89
CA LEU A 176 12.53 -0.99 4.22
C LEU A 176 13.16 0.40 4.18
N LEU A 177 13.40 0.94 2.98
CA LEU A 177 13.91 2.28 2.79
C LEU A 177 12.77 3.30 2.92
N ASP A 178 13.11 4.54 3.30
CA ASP A 178 12.19 5.65 3.08
C ASP A 178 11.89 5.76 1.58
N PRO A 179 10.62 6.05 1.16
CA PRO A 179 10.25 6.11 -0.25
C PRO A 179 11.15 7.02 -1.10
N GLY A 180 11.62 8.15 -0.53
CA GLY A 180 12.58 9.03 -1.21
C GLY A 180 13.96 8.39 -1.34
N GLU A 181 14.43 7.67 -0.34
CA GLU A 181 15.68 6.91 -0.39
C GLU A 181 15.62 5.77 -1.42
N ALA A 182 14.48 5.09 -1.52
CA ALA A 182 14.27 4.06 -2.53
C ALA A 182 14.27 4.63 -3.95
N ALA A 183 13.60 5.77 -4.20
CA ALA A 183 13.65 6.49 -5.47
C ALA A 183 15.10 6.89 -5.82
N GLN A 184 15.82 7.47 -4.86
CA GLN A 184 17.22 7.83 -4.98
C GLN A 184 18.11 6.64 -5.35
N ALA A 185 17.85 5.46 -4.79
CA ALA A 185 18.66 4.27 -5.03
C ALA A 185 18.52 3.76 -6.48
N VAL A 186 17.41 4.04 -7.16
CA VAL A 186 17.20 3.77 -8.59
C VAL A 186 17.87 4.84 -9.45
N GLU A 187 17.56 6.12 -9.17
CA GLU A 187 17.99 7.26 -10.00
C GLU A 187 19.46 7.65 -9.81
N VAL A 188 20.07 7.27 -8.67
CA VAL A 188 21.48 7.59 -8.32
C VAL A 188 21.78 9.09 -8.48
N SER A 189 20.82 9.93 -8.09
CA SER A 189 20.91 11.39 -8.17
C SER A 189 21.90 11.95 -7.13
N ALA A 190 22.44 13.14 -7.38
CA ALA A 190 23.27 13.87 -6.42
C ALA A 190 22.46 14.49 -5.26
N TYR A 191 21.12 14.50 -5.33
CA TYR A 191 20.24 15.23 -4.41
C TYR A 191 19.11 14.35 -3.90
N PRO A 192 19.37 13.45 -2.93
CA PRO A 192 18.39 12.46 -2.44
C PRO A 192 17.12 13.08 -1.84
N ASP A 193 17.23 14.20 -1.15
CA ASP A 193 16.09 14.82 -0.45
C ASP A 193 15.01 15.38 -1.40
N ARG A 194 15.31 15.53 -2.69
CA ARG A 194 14.36 16.06 -3.68
C ARG A 194 13.15 15.15 -3.88
N TYR A 195 13.34 13.84 -3.80
CA TYR A 195 12.27 12.85 -4.04
C TYR A 195 11.20 12.89 -2.95
N GLN A 196 11.61 13.01 -1.69
CA GLN A 196 10.68 13.08 -0.55
C GLN A 196 9.75 14.29 -0.61
N ASN A 197 10.18 15.37 -1.25
CA ASN A 197 9.37 16.56 -1.40
C ASN A 197 8.07 16.30 -2.16
N PHE A 198 8.09 15.35 -3.10
CA PHE A 198 6.93 14.99 -3.92
C PHE A 198 6.07 13.87 -3.35
N GLN A 199 6.40 13.29 -2.20
CA GLN A 199 5.62 12.20 -1.61
C GLN A 199 4.13 12.56 -1.43
N PRO A 200 3.73 13.72 -0.86
CA PRO A 200 2.31 14.05 -0.69
C PRO A 200 1.58 14.19 -2.04
N VAL A 201 2.27 14.68 -3.07
CA VAL A 201 1.72 14.80 -4.42
C VAL A 201 1.48 13.41 -5.03
N ALA A 202 2.45 12.50 -4.90
CA ALA A 202 2.35 11.12 -5.39
C ALA A 202 1.24 10.34 -4.68
N GLU A 203 1.07 10.52 -3.39
CA GLU A 203 -0.04 9.93 -2.61
C GLU A 203 -1.40 10.46 -3.09
N SER A 204 -1.52 11.77 -3.31
CA SER A 204 -2.74 12.39 -3.85
C SER A 204 -3.08 11.85 -5.25
N ILE A 205 -2.07 11.64 -6.10
CA ILE A 205 -2.24 11.03 -7.43
C ILE A 205 -2.77 9.60 -7.29
N LEU A 206 -2.12 8.76 -6.49
CA LEU A 206 -2.56 7.38 -6.29
C LEU A 206 -3.98 7.32 -5.74
N SER A 207 -4.30 8.14 -4.75
CA SER A 207 -5.65 8.22 -4.21
C SER A 207 -6.68 8.64 -5.27
N ALA A 208 -6.36 9.59 -6.15
CA ALA A 208 -7.24 10.02 -7.21
C ALA A 208 -7.42 8.95 -8.31
N LEU A 209 -6.34 8.24 -8.67
CA LEU A 209 -6.35 7.23 -9.72
C LEU A 209 -6.93 5.89 -9.28
N THR A 210 -6.83 5.54 -7.99
CA THR A 210 -7.28 4.26 -7.46
C THR A 210 -8.66 4.32 -6.80
N ARG A 211 -9.27 5.50 -6.72
CA ARG A 211 -10.69 5.57 -6.37
C ARG A 211 -11.48 4.77 -7.41
N PRO A 212 -12.31 3.80 -7.00
CA PRO A 212 -13.27 3.23 -7.92
C PRO A 212 -14.04 4.42 -8.49
N GLN A 213 -13.94 4.62 -9.79
CA GLN A 213 -14.82 5.56 -10.46
C GLN A 213 -16.23 5.06 -10.13
N SER A 214 -17.01 5.86 -9.43
CA SER A 214 -18.40 5.54 -9.14
C SER A 214 -18.99 4.99 -10.42
N ALA A 215 -19.11 3.68 -10.50
CA ALA A 215 -20.06 3.08 -11.41
C ALA A 215 -21.35 3.84 -11.10
N SER A 216 -21.82 4.61 -12.07
CA SER A 216 -23.05 5.33 -12.04
C SER A 216 -24.05 4.58 -11.17
N ALA A 217 -24.37 5.11 -10.01
CA ALA A 217 -25.50 4.81 -9.15
C ALA A 217 -25.95 3.32 -9.08
N ALA A 218 -25.08 2.45 -8.53
CA ALA A 218 -25.50 1.19 -7.93
C ALA A 218 -24.57 0.91 -6.73
N GLY A 219 -24.80 1.61 -5.63
CA GLY A 219 -24.64 1.20 -4.26
C GLY A 219 -23.34 0.51 -3.83
N PHE A 220 -22.23 1.24 -3.66
CA PHE A 220 -21.30 1.07 -2.55
C PHE A 220 -20.87 2.48 -2.11
N ASP A 221 -21.81 3.30 -1.73
CA ASP A 221 -21.60 4.31 -0.71
C ASP A 221 -21.62 3.56 0.63
N GLN A 222 -20.55 2.81 0.91
CA GLN A 222 -20.32 2.32 2.25
C GLN A 222 -19.93 3.57 3.05
N LYS A 223 -20.96 4.31 3.46
CA LYS A 223 -20.83 5.43 4.37
C LYS A 223 -20.08 4.92 5.58
N VAL A 224 -18.84 5.38 5.75
CA VAL A 224 -18.07 5.07 6.97
C VAL A 224 -18.98 5.35 8.15
N PRO A 225 -19.31 4.35 8.98
CA PRO A 225 -20.31 4.53 10.01
C PRO A 225 -19.86 5.64 10.97
N GLU A 226 -20.81 6.43 11.43
CA GLU A 226 -20.58 7.34 12.54
C GLU A 226 -20.28 6.49 13.78
N THR A 227 -19.13 6.72 14.42
CA THR A 227 -18.78 5.96 15.62
C THR A 227 -19.67 6.35 16.80
N SER A 228 -20.05 5.37 17.58
CA SER A 228 -20.79 5.58 18.84
C SER A 228 -19.85 5.82 20.04
N GLN A 229 -18.57 5.44 19.89
CA GLN A 229 -17.57 5.56 20.95
C GLN A 229 -16.15 5.61 20.37
N VAL A 230 -15.23 6.18 21.16
CA VAL A 230 -13.79 6.13 20.87
C VAL A 230 -13.12 5.26 21.93
N ALA A 231 -12.25 4.34 21.50
CA ALA A 231 -11.49 3.43 22.34
C ALA A 231 -10.01 3.79 22.35
N PHE A 232 -9.32 3.51 23.45
CA PHE A 232 -7.86 3.60 23.47
C PHE A 232 -7.26 2.41 22.71
N PRO A 233 -6.20 2.61 21.87
CA PRO A 233 -5.73 1.59 20.94
C PRO A 233 -4.97 0.41 21.57
N LEU A 234 -4.65 0.48 22.85
CA LEU A 234 -4.01 -0.61 23.62
C LEU A 234 -4.76 -0.89 24.92
N PRO A 235 -4.79 -2.15 25.38
CA PRO A 235 -5.39 -2.49 26.67
C PRO A 235 -4.73 -1.73 27.84
N ALA A 236 -5.53 -1.29 28.79
CA ALA A 236 -5.05 -0.55 29.95
C ALA A 236 -3.99 -1.35 30.73
N GLY A 237 -2.88 -0.69 31.08
CA GLY A 237 -1.78 -1.28 31.83
C GLY A 237 -0.80 -2.15 31.03
N THR A 238 -0.96 -2.25 29.69
CA THR A 238 -0.05 -3.04 28.84
C THR A 238 1.03 -2.21 28.17
N TYR A 239 0.99 -0.89 28.27
CA TYR A 239 1.86 0.01 27.53
C TYR A 239 2.47 1.11 28.42
N THR A 240 3.56 1.69 27.93
CA THR A 240 4.19 2.91 28.44
C THR A 240 4.42 3.87 27.29
N LYS A 241 4.06 5.14 27.47
CA LYS A 241 4.38 6.19 26.48
C LYS A 241 5.89 6.39 26.43
N THR A 242 6.46 6.31 25.25
CA THR A 242 7.91 6.47 25.04
C THR A 242 8.26 7.69 24.22
N ASP A 243 7.41 8.08 23.27
CA ASP A 243 7.66 9.26 22.46
C ASP A 243 6.34 9.97 22.07
N SER A 244 6.44 11.28 21.84
CA SER A 244 5.29 12.14 21.59
C SER A 244 5.28 12.65 20.17
N PHE A 245 4.10 13.02 19.69
CA PHE A 245 3.91 13.84 18.50
C PHE A 245 4.71 15.15 18.57
N GLY A 246 5.30 15.57 17.45
CA GLY A 246 5.99 16.85 17.31
C GLY A 246 7.49 16.75 17.04
N MET A 247 8.18 17.88 17.17
CA MET A 247 9.63 17.93 16.93
C MET A 247 10.41 17.18 18.00
N ARG A 248 11.24 16.24 17.60
CA ARG A 248 12.12 15.46 18.49
C ARG A 248 13.49 15.22 17.90
N THR A 249 14.43 14.77 18.71
CA THR A 249 15.71 14.24 18.22
C THR A 249 15.48 12.82 17.71
N ASP A 250 15.77 12.58 16.42
CA ASP A 250 15.67 11.25 15.81
C ASP A 250 16.69 10.30 16.49
N PRO A 251 16.25 9.14 17.02
CA PRO A 251 17.11 8.23 17.76
C PRO A 251 18.18 7.54 16.90
N TYR A 252 18.06 7.58 15.57
CA TYR A 252 19.03 6.99 14.64
C TYR A 252 20.06 8.01 14.13
N SER A 253 19.59 9.19 13.72
CA SER A 253 20.47 10.22 13.12
C SER A 253 20.97 11.24 14.14
N GLY A 254 20.30 11.43 15.28
CA GLY A 254 20.58 12.50 16.25
C GLY A 254 20.11 13.88 15.79
N GLU A 255 19.47 13.99 14.64
CA GLU A 255 18.95 15.24 14.10
C GLU A 255 17.55 15.58 14.61
N SER A 256 17.18 16.84 14.56
CA SER A 256 15.81 17.26 14.87
C SER A 256 14.87 16.86 13.75
N ARG A 257 13.87 16.02 14.06
CA ARG A 257 12.89 15.51 13.11
C ARG A 257 11.48 15.60 13.67
N PHE A 258 10.51 15.82 12.80
CA PHE A 258 9.11 15.81 13.16
C PHE A 258 8.61 14.35 13.28
N HIS A 259 7.96 14.03 14.39
CA HIS A 259 7.32 12.75 14.67
C HIS A 259 5.80 12.90 14.50
N ALA A 260 5.24 12.22 13.50
CA ALA A 260 3.83 12.37 13.11
C ALA A 260 2.85 11.60 14.01
N GLY A 261 3.35 10.77 14.93
CA GLY A 261 2.52 9.94 15.79
C GLY A 261 2.90 10.00 17.27
N SER A 262 2.27 9.16 18.04
CA SER A 262 2.60 8.86 19.44
C SER A 262 3.07 7.43 19.56
N ASP A 263 4.22 7.21 20.21
CA ASP A 263 4.80 5.89 20.42
C ASP A 263 4.43 5.33 21.80
N LEU A 264 3.77 4.18 21.78
CA LEU A 264 3.29 3.46 22.97
C LEU A 264 4.02 2.11 23.04
N ALA A 265 5.12 2.05 23.83
CA ALA A 265 5.88 0.82 24.02
C ALA A 265 5.04 -0.22 24.74
N ALA A 266 4.96 -1.42 24.16
CA ALA A 266 4.26 -2.57 24.73
C ALA A 266 4.96 -3.86 24.23
N PRO A 267 4.85 -4.98 24.96
CA PRO A 267 5.40 -6.25 24.51
C PRO A 267 4.88 -6.64 23.10
N ALA A 268 5.75 -7.23 22.29
CA ALA A 268 5.33 -7.80 21.00
C ALA A 268 4.18 -8.80 21.23
N GLY A 269 3.16 -8.76 20.36
CA GLY A 269 1.95 -9.56 20.49
C GLY A 269 0.88 -8.93 21.41
N THR A 270 1.10 -7.71 21.96
CA THR A 270 0.04 -6.99 22.66
C THR A 270 -1.05 -6.61 21.65
N PRO A 271 -2.35 -6.87 21.93
CA PRO A 271 -3.43 -6.53 21.01
C PRO A 271 -3.49 -5.04 20.69
N ILE A 272 -3.57 -4.69 19.41
CA ILE A 272 -3.88 -3.35 18.91
C ILE A 272 -5.38 -3.28 18.62
N LEU A 273 -6.05 -2.25 19.14
CA LEU A 273 -7.49 -2.07 19.07
C LEU A 273 -7.83 -0.88 18.17
N ALA A 274 -8.88 -1.02 17.34
CA ALA A 274 -9.38 0.10 16.55
C ALA A 274 -9.90 1.24 17.44
N VAL A 275 -9.48 2.48 17.17
CA VAL A 275 -9.87 3.64 17.99
C VAL A 275 -11.34 4.00 17.85
N ALA A 276 -11.98 3.67 16.72
CA ALA A 276 -13.38 3.98 16.45
C ALA A 276 -13.96 2.96 15.47
N ASP A 277 -15.31 2.96 15.32
CA ASP A 277 -15.96 2.22 14.24
C ASP A 277 -15.46 2.76 12.90
N GLY A 278 -15.18 1.88 11.92
CA GLY A 278 -14.62 2.33 10.66
C GLY A 278 -14.49 1.23 9.62
N ILE A 279 -13.82 1.61 8.53
CA ILE A 279 -13.50 0.71 7.42
C ILE A 279 -11.99 0.74 7.21
N VAL A 280 -11.37 -0.44 7.13
CA VAL A 280 -9.94 -0.57 6.85
C VAL A 280 -9.67 -0.11 5.42
N SER A 281 -8.91 0.96 5.27
CA SER A 281 -8.50 1.49 3.97
C SER A 281 -7.11 1.04 3.52
N PHE A 282 -6.33 0.45 4.43
CA PHE A 282 -5.06 -0.20 4.13
C PHE A 282 -4.71 -1.23 5.22
N ALA A 283 -4.16 -2.38 4.82
CA ALA A 283 -3.56 -3.36 5.73
C ALA A 283 -2.42 -4.10 5.01
N GLY A 284 -1.17 -3.94 5.47
CA GLY A 284 0.00 -4.56 4.84
C GLY A 284 1.32 -3.92 5.22
N GLN A 285 2.42 -4.31 4.56
CA GLN A 285 3.74 -3.69 4.76
C GLN A 285 3.83 -2.35 4.05
N ARG A 286 4.42 -1.33 4.72
CA ARG A 286 4.58 0.00 4.14
C ARG A 286 5.83 0.72 4.68
N GLY A 287 6.92 0.62 3.92
CA GLY A 287 8.15 1.39 4.14
C GLY A 287 8.63 1.44 5.59
N THR A 288 8.90 2.64 6.09
CA THR A 288 9.35 2.87 7.48
C THR A 288 8.32 2.48 8.55
N TYR A 289 7.04 2.39 8.19
CA TYR A 289 5.99 1.92 9.10
C TYR A 289 6.06 0.42 9.40
N GLY A 290 6.76 -0.39 8.56
CA GLY A 290 6.64 -1.84 8.66
C GLY A 290 5.21 -2.29 8.37
N GLY A 291 4.64 -3.20 9.16
CA GLY A 291 3.22 -3.53 9.09
C GLY A 291 2.38 -2.35 9.52
N LEU A 292 1.48 -1.91 8.63
CA LEU A 292 0.59 -0.78 8.81
C LEU A 292 -0.87 -1.20 8.60
N ILE A 293 -1.75 -0.74 9.48
CA ILE A 293 -3.19 -0.72 9.28
C ILE A 293 -3.64 0.73 9.26
N VAL A 294 -4.47 1.11 8.28
CA VAL A 294 -5.15 2.41 8.23
C VAL A 294 -6.64 2.16 8.27
N VAL A 295 -7.34 2.87 9.15
CA VAL A 295 -8.80 2.77 9.27
C VAL A 295 -9.41 4.16 9.08
N ASP A 296 -10.37 4.25 8.16
CA ASP A 296 -11.19 5.44 7.98
C ASP A 296 -12.40 5.41 8.91
N HIS A 297 -12.64 6.50 9.62
CA HIS A 297 -13.70 6.68 10.61
C HIS A 297 -14.57 7.90 10.28
N THR A 298 -15.75 7.97 10.89
CA THR A 298 -16.52 9.20 11.08
C THR A 298 -16.72 9.42 12.57
N VAL A 299 -16.21 10.52 13.11
CA VAL A 299 -16.27 10.87 14.54
C VAL A 299 -16.81 12.29 14.68
N GLY A 300 -17.96 12.44 15.32
CA GLY A 300 -18.62 13.73 15.45
C GLY A 300 -18.98 14.37 14.10
N GLY A 301 -19.32 13.58 13.10
CA GLY A 301 -19.63 14.00 11.73
C GLY A 301 -18.40 14.38 10.89
N GLN A 302 -17.18 14.23 11.42
CA GLN A 302 -15.94 14.51 10.71
C GLN A 302 -15.25 13.22 10.27
N ARG A 303 -14.67 13.22 9.07
CA ARG A 303 -13.76 12.12 8.65
C ARG A 303 -12.48 12.17 9.46
N VAL A 304 -12.00 11.01 9.86
CA VAL A 304 -10.73 10.82 10.56
C VAL A 304 -10.10 9.55 10.03
N ALA A 305 -8.79 9.53 9.83
CA ALA A 305 -8.06 8.29 9.63
C ALA A 305 -7.12 8.02 10.81
N SER A 306 -7.00 6.75 11.20
CA SER A 306 -6.04 6.30 12.20
C SER A 306 -5.04 5.33 11.57
N TYR A 307 -3.76 5.49 11.90
CA TYR A 307 -2.65 4.67 11.44
C TYR A 307 -2.07 3.89 12.62
N TYR A 308 -1.92 2.58 12.44
CA TYR A 308 -1.33 1.68 13.43
C TYR A 308 -0.13 1.02 12.77
N ALA A 309 1.08 1.30 13.28
CA ALA A 309 2.30 0.87 12.61
C ALA A 309 3.19 -0.05 13.46
N HIS A 310 4.25 -0.56 12.81
CA HIS A 310 5.30 -1.43 13.32
C HIS A 310 4.90 -2.87 13.61
N MET A 311 3.73 -3.31 13.12
CA MET A 311 3.34 -4.72 13.21
C MET A 311 4.25 -5.62 12.37
N TYR A 312 4.40 -6.87 12.78
CA TYR A 312 4.91 -7.93 11.90
C TYR A 312 3.79 -8.39 10.95
N ASP A 313 4.12 -9.05 9.83
CA ASP A 313 3.11 -9.54 8.87
C ASP A 313 2.05 -10.42 9.55
N ALA A 314 2.48 -11.35 10.39
CA ALA A 314 1.57 -12.22 11.12
C ALA A 314 0.72 -11.51 12.20
N GLY A 315 1.07 -10.27 12.53
CA GLY A 315 0.34 -9.43 13.47
C GLY A 315 -0.71 -8.53 12.82
N ILE A 316 -0.90 -8.57 11.51
CA ILE A 316 -1.98 -7.87 10.80
C ILE A 316 -3.18 -8.82 10.72
N LEU A 317 -4.28 -8.49 11.40
CA LEU A 317 -5.42 -9.40 11.57
C LEU A 317 -6.65 -9.01 10.74
N VAL A 318 -6.56 -7.93 9.97
CA VAL A 318 -7.62 -7.41 9.11
C VAL A 318 -7.12 -7.19 7.69
N THR A 319 -8.05 -7.03 6.76
CA THR A 319 -7.75 -6.74 5.35
C THR A 319 -8.46 -5.47 4.91
N GLU A 320 -7.96 -4.84 3.84
CA GLU A 320 -8.61 -3.68 3.23
C GLU A 320 -10.06 -3.99 2.85
N GLY A 321 -10.97 -3.07 3.21
CA GLY A 321 -12.42 -3.23 3.03
C GLY A 321 -13.15 -3.81 4.25
N ASP A 322 -12.45 -4.35 5.23
CA ASP A 322 -13.09 -4.86 6.44
C ASP A 322 -13.72 -3.72 7.25
N SER A 323 -14.92 -3.96 7.77
CA SER A 323 -15.55 -3.09 8.77
C SER A 323 -15.06 -3.48 10.16
N VAL A 324 -14.63 -2.51 10.95
CA VAL A 324 -14.17 -2.70 12.32
C VAL A 324 -15.00 -1.89 13.30
N ALA A 325 -15.16 -2.41 14.51
CA ALA A 325 -15.80 -1.69 15.60
C ALA A 325 -14.76 -1.07 16.54
N ALA A 326 -15.12 0.03 17.22
CA ALA A 326 -14.29 0.62 18.28
C ALA A 326 -13.91 -0.43 19.32
N GLY A 327 -12.62 -0.53 19.65
CA GLY A 327 -12.10 -1.54 20.56
C GLY A 327 -11.94 -2.95 19.96
N GLN A 328 -12.24 -3.16 18.69
CA GLN A 328 -11.96 -4.43 18.01
C GLN A 328 -10.46 -4.67 17.91
N HIS A 329 -10.01 -5.89 18.18
CA HIS A 329 -8.64 -6.35 17.96
C HIS A 329 -8.37 -6.44 16.45
N ILE A 330 -7.47 -5.59 15.94
CA ILE A 330 -7.16 -5.47 14.51
C ILE A 330 -5.74 -5.88 14.17
N GLY A 331 -4.86 -5.93 15.14
CA GLY A 331 -3.45 -6.33 14.94
C GLY A 331 -2.71 -6.47 16.26
N ASP A 332 -1.44 -6.84 16.17
CA ASP A 332 -0.55 -7.08 17.30
C ASP A 332 0.69 -6.19 17.26
N VAL A 333 1.09 -5.65 18.39
CA VAL A 333 2.32 -4.86 18.54
C VAL A 333 3.52 -5.65 18.03
N GLY A 334 4.34 -5.01 17.20
CA GLY A 334 5.58 -5.55 16.66
C GLY A 334 6.73 -4.55 16.77
N SER A 335 7.77 -4.75 15.94
CA SER A 335 8.92 -3.86 15.80
C SER A 335 9.45 -3.91 14.37
N ALA A 336 8.56 -3.99 13.37
CA ALA A 336 8.91 -3.97 11.96
C ALA A 336 9.15 -2.55 11.45
N GLY A 337 9.84 -2.40 10.31
CA GLY A 337 10.17 -1.10 9.74
C GLY A 337 11.23 -0.32 10.54
N LYS A 338 11.13 1.01 10.55
CA LYS A 338 12.06 1.89 11.31
C LYS A 338 11.63 1.97 12.79
N SER A 339 11.97 0.96 13.56
CA SER A 339 11.58 0.81 14.97
C SER A 339 12.78 0.43 15.84
N THR A 340 12.90 1.04 17.02
CA THR A 340 13.98 0.76 18.00
C THR A 340 13.61 -0.35 19.00
N GLY A 341 12.38 -0.84 18.99
CA GLY A 341 11.87 -1.87 19.88
C GLY A 341 10.36 -2.00 19.79
N PRO A 342 9.75 -3.04 20.39
CA PRO A 342 8.32 -3.26 20.28
C PRO A 342 7.48 -2.09 20.82
N HIS A 343 6.64 -1.50 19.96
CA HIS A 343 5.72 -0.42 20.28
C HIS A 343 4.61 -0.29 19.24
N LEU A 344 3.52 0.36 19.58
CA LEU A 344 2.55 0.88 18.63
C LEU A 344 2.92 2.32 18.31
N HIS A 345 3.16 2.64 17.05
CA HIS A 345 3.16 4.00 16.54
C HIS A 345 1.75 4.32 16.06
N LEU A 346 1.10 5.30 16.69
CA LEU A 346 -0.27 5.71 16.39
C LEU A 346 -0.30 7.11 15.81
N GLU A 347 -0.89 7.26 14.61
CA GLU A 347 -1.20 8.58 14.04
C GLU A 347 -2.71 8.77 13.92
N ILE A 348 -3.18 10.01 14.10
CA ILE A 348 -4.57 10.42 13.88
C ILE A 348 -4.59 11.58 12.89
N HIS A 349 -5.39 11.43 11.83
CA HIS A 349 -5.50 12.36 10.72
C HIS A 349 -6.94 12.88 10.58
N PRO A 350 -7.30 14.01 11.23
CA PRO A 350 -8.60 14.65 11.02
C PRO A 350 -8.73 15.13 9.57
N GLY A 351 -9.84 14.81 8.93
CA GLY A 351 -10.09 15.05 7.51
C GLY A 351 -9.87 13.81 6.64
N GLY A 352 -9.15 12.78 7.13
CA GLY A 352 -8.83 11.54 6.43
C GLY A 352 -7.33 11.35 6.20
N ALA A 353 -6.95 10.24 5.59
CA ALA A 353 -5.57 9.79 5.42
C ALA A 353 -4.65 10.79 4.70
N ASP A 354 -5.21 11.65 3.86
CA ASP A 354 -4.46 12.65 3.07
C ASP A 354 -4.24 13.98 3.83
N HIS A 355 -4.67 14.06 5.10
CA HIS A 355 -4.53 15.25 5.93
C HIS A 355 -3.37 15.13 6.92
N PRO A 356 -2.81 16.26 7.40
CA PRO A 356 -1.77 16.22 8.41
C PRO A 356 -2.22 15.51 9.69
N ALA A 357 -1.30 14.75 10.30
CA ALA A 357 -1.53 14.15 11.60
C ALA A 357 -1.60 15.21 12.70
N VAL A 358 -2.35 14.90 13.76
CA VAL A 358 -2.42 15.68 14.99
C VAL A 358 -1.87 14.85 16.16
N ASN A 359 -1.72 15.48 17.33
CA ASN A 359 -1.36 14.75 18.55
C ASN A 359 -2.43 13.70 18.88
N ALA A 360 -2.09 12.43 18.68
CA ALA A 360 -3.03 11.32 18.85
C ALA A 360 -3.61 11.23 20.27
N GLU A 361 -2.81 11.51 21.28
CA GLU A 361 -3.25 11.44 22.68
C GLU A 361 -4.23 12.56 23.04
N GLU A 362 -3.96 13.79 22.59
CA GLU A 362 -4.86 14.92 22.76
C GLU A 362 -6.19 14.63 22.08
N TRP A 363 -6.13 14.16 20.83
CA TRP A 363 -7.34 13.81 20.09
C TRP A 363 -8.16 12.71 20.78
N LEU A 364 -7.50 11.64 21.26
CA LEU A 364 -8.15 10.55 22.01
C LEU A 364 -8.83 11.09 23.29
N ALA A 365 -8.15 11.98 24.02
CA ALA A 365 -8.70 12.57 25.23
C ALA A 365 -9.90 13.48 24.95
N GLU A 366 -9.82 14.33 23.91
CA GLU A 366 -10.89 15.24 23.48
C GLU A 366 -12.13 14.48 23.02
N ASN A 367 -11.96 13.29 22.42
CA ASN A 367 -13.06 12.45 21.96
C ASN A 367 -13.49 11.38 23.00
N GLY A 368 -13.05 11.53 24.25
CA GLY A 368 -13.52 10.72 25.35
C GLY A 368 -13.11 9.24 25.26
N ALA A 369 -11.94 8.97 24.69
CA ALA A 369 -11.45 7.59 24.54
C ALA A 369 -11.45 6.84 25.86
N THR A 370 -12.14 5.70 25.91
CA THR A 370 -12.17 4.83 27.10
C THR A 370 -11.20 3.67 26.92
N GLY A 371 -10.46 3.35 27.99
CA GLY A 371 -9.64 2.14 28.02
C GLY A 371 -10.54 0.92 28.02
N VAL A 372 -10.33 0.00 27.08
CA VAL A 372 -11.03 -1.29 27.06
C VAL A 372 -10.42 -2.15 28.16
N ALA A 373 -11.11 -2.31 29.28
CA ALA A 373 -10.71 -3.25 30.32
C ALA A 373 -10.85 -4.67 29.75
N GLY A 374 -9.70 -5.32 29.51
CA GLY A 374 -9.60 -6.74 29.17
C GLY A 374 -10.63 -7.22 28.15
N ALA A 375 -10.52 -6.79 26.90
CA ALA A 375 -11.35 -7.33 25.82
C ALA A 375 -11.11 -8.83 25.75
N ALA A 376 -12.17 -9.59 25.99
CA ALA A 376 -12.18 -11.01 25.69
C ALA A 376 -11.88 -11.17 24.21
N VAL A 377 -10.79 -11.87 23.88
CA VAL A 377 -10.38 -12.18 22.53
C VAL A 377 -11.56 -12.90 21.87
N ALA A 378 -12.30 -12.20 21.02
CA ALA A 378 -13.20 -12.84 20.07
C ALA A 378 -12.30 -13.54 19.04
N THR A 379 -11.91 -14.77 19.34
CA THR A 379 -11.32 -15.68 18.37
C THR A 379 -12.35 -15.93 17.28
N ALA A 380 -12.29 -15.19 16.19
CA ALA A 380 -12.88 -15.61 14.93
C ALA A 380 -12.10 -16.86 14.50
N GLY A 381 -12.68 -18.03 14.81
CA GLY A 381 -12.02 -19.30 14.60
C GLY A 381 -11.93 -19.66 13.12
N CYS A 382 -10.72 -19.78 12.64
CA CYS A 382 -10.34 -20.79 11.67
C CYS A 382 -9.13 -21.52 12.25
N THR A 383 -9.38 -22.53 13.08
CA THR A 383 -8.36 -23.52 13.44
C THR A 383 -8.21 -24.49 12.26
N PRO A 384 -7.01 -24.66 11.68
CA PRO A 384 -6.78 -25.78 10.78
C PRO A 384 -6.72 -27.05 11.63
N GLU A 385 -7.64 -27.97 11.39
CA GLU A 385 -7.55 -29.34 11.90
C GLU A 385 -6.23 -29.97 11.44
N ARG A 386 -5.42 -30.33 12.42
CA ARG A 386 -4.20 -31.13 12.20
C ARG A 386 -4.67 -32.59 12.14
N THR A 387 -4.73 -33.15 10.93
CA THR A 387 -4.85 -34.62 10.75
C THR A 387 -3.54 -35.28 11.16
N VAL A 388 -3.66 -36.20 12.09
CA VAL A 388 -2.62 -37.17 12.52
C VAL A 388 -2.40 -38.24 11.44
#